data_138dd875400a45b60ace934e49a56218
#
_entry.id   138dd875400a45b60ace934e49a56218
#
_cell.length_a   1.000
_cell.length_b   1.000
_cell.length_c   1.000
_cell.angle_alpha   90.00
_cell.angle_beta   90.00
_cell.angle_gamma   90.00
#
_symmetry.space_group_name_H-M   'P 1'
#
loop_
_entity.id
_entity.type
_entity.pdbx_description
1 polymer ?
#
loop_
_entity_poly.entity_id
_entity_poly.type
_entity_poly.pdbx_seq_one_letter_code
_entity_poly.pdbx_strand_id
1 'polypeptide(L)'
;MNSTRISPNAAELDGKPNQAPRLLSVNGLSIGSDSRRGHAELVREATFNVGQGEIVGMVGESGSGKTLTAMSILGLLPNKVSIDAGSVQFQGTELVGATESALRNIRGGQIGDVAQDAATALNPVMRVGAQIIETIKAHRKIDKSDAESQAVDLLSKMGIADASERMRAYPHELSGGMRQRVSISIALACQPKLIIADEPTTALDVTVQRQIVSLLTERAREQQVSVILITHDLGLIAAVADRILVMYSGRIVEQIEAPALRRCQHPYTLGLLRATPQLRGPKLDFFEAIPGQPPDPWDRPSGCSFHPRCSEVKSRCRNDDPGLSPPAVQCWFPVSSVPADEVGSQ
;
A
#
# COMPACT_ATOMS: atom_id res chain seq x y z
N MET A 1 -46.28 -28.42 13.58
CA MET A 1 -44.96 -28.64 14.15
C MET A 1 -43.98 -27.77 13.35
N ASN A 2 -43.77 -26.54 13.84
CA ASN A 2 -42.88 -25.53 13.21
C ASN A 2 -41.46 -25.72 13.72
N SER A 3 -40.57 -26.06 12.81
CA SER A 3 -39.14 -26.12 13.08
C SER A 3 -38.48 -24.81 12.60
N THR A 4 -38.27 -23.92 13.52
CA THR A 4 -37.54 -22.63 13.32
C THR A 4 -36.04 -22.94 13.22
N ARG A 5 -35.46 -22.78 12.05
CA ARG A 5 -34.00 -22.83 11.87
C ARG A 5 -33.42 -21.51 12.39
N ILE A 6 -32.65 -21.57 13.46
CA ILE A 6 -31.85 -20.51 14.00
C ILE A 6 -30.56 -20.47 13.18
N SER A 7 -30.34 -19.36 12.49
CA SER A 7 -29.04 -19.04 11.83
C SER A 7 -28.00 -18.77 12.92
N PRO A 8 -26.76 -19.25 12.80
CA PRO A 8 -25.72 -18.94 13.77
C PRO A 8 -25.26 -17.49 13.62
N ASN A 9 -25.16 -16.85 14.75
CA ASN A 9 -24.79 -15.46 14.98
C ASN A 9 -23.33 -15.21 14.54
N ALA A 10 -23.07 -14.11 13.82
CA ALA A 10 -21.77 -13.69 13.28
C ALA A 10 -20.77 -13.19 14.35
N ALA A 11 -20.88 -13.65 15.60
CA ALA A 11 -20.14 -13.11 16.75
C ALA A 11 -19.00 -13.99 17.28
N GLU A 12 -18.62 -15.09 16.60
CA GLU A 12 -17.59 -16.04 17.13
C GLU A 12 -16.39 -16.20 16.19
N LEU A 13 -15.72 -15.09 15.81
CA LEU A 13 -14.39 -15.14 15.16
C LEU A 13 -13.32 -14.34 15.93
N ASP A 14 -13.56 -14.00 17.18
CA ASP A 14 -12.60 -13.29 18.05
C ASP A 14 -11.77 -14.25 18.92
N GLY A 15 -10.94 -15.06 18.27
CA GLY A 15 -10.08 -16.04 18.94
C GLY A 15 -8.60 -15.88 18.63
N LYS A 16 -8.00 -14.65 18.77
CA LYS A 16 -6.53 -14.48 18.93
C LYS A 16 -6.23 -13.32 19.87
N PRO A 17 -5.49 -13.56 20.98
CA PRO A 17 -5.03 -12.49 21.86
C PRO A 17 -3.90 -11.72 21.15
N ASN A 18 -3.97 -10.40 21.20
CA ASN A 18 -2.96 -9.42 20.78
C ASN A 18 -3.09 -8.87 19.34
N GLN A 19 -4.28 -8.38 18.96
CA GLN A 19 -4.37 -7.45 17.85
C GLN A 19 -4.29 -6.01 18.40
N ALA A 20 -3.23 -5.27 18.01
CA ALA A 20 -3.18 -3.83 18.22
C ALA A 20 -4.51 -3.17 17.76
N PRO A 21 -4.99 -2.12 18.46
CA PRO A 21 -6.26 -1.48 18.08
C PRO A 21 -6.21 -1.08 16.60
N ARG A 22 -7.27 -1.41 15.87
CA ARG A 22 -7.39 -1.16 14.43
C ARG A 22 -7.40 0.35 14.18
N LEU A 23 -6.42 0.84 13.44
CA LEU A 23 -6.34 2.24 13.02
C LEU A 23 -7.17 2.48 11.76
N LEU A 24 -7.02 1.58 10.78
CA LEU A 24 -7.77 1.61 9.52
C LEU A 24 -8.45 0.25 9.32
N SER A 25 -9.70 0.26 8.88
CA SER A 25 -10.45 -0.93 8.48
C SER A 25 -11.07 -0.70 7.10
N VAL A 26 -10.73 -1.54 6.15
CA VAL A 26 -11.29 -1.57 4.80
C VAL A 26 -12.08 -2.88 4.66
N ASN A 27 -13.37 -2.79 4.37
CA ASN A 27 -14.26 -3.95 4.33
C ASN A 27 -15.05 -3.98 3.03
N GLY A 28 -14.85 -5.02 2.22
CA GLY A 28 -15.59 -5.28 1.00
C GLY A 28 -15.50 -4.13 -0.02
N LEU A 29 -14.38 -3.38 -0.02
CA LEU A 29 -14.20 -2.22 -0.88
C LEU A 29 -14.19 -2.63 -2.34
N SER A 30 -15.16 -2.12 -3.11
CA SER A 30 -15.23 -2.27 -4.57
C SER A 30 -15.17 -0.90 -5.22
N ILE A 31 -14.31 -0.77 -6.24
CA ILE A 31 -14.09 0.48 -6.97
C ILE A 31 -14.29 0.18 -8.46
N GLY A 32 -15.14 0.95 -9.10
CA GLY A 32 -15.44 0.82 -10.51
C GLY A 32 -15.12 2.04 -11.34
N SER A 33 -15.17 1.84 -12.65
CA SER A 33 -15.05 2.91 -13.63
C SER A 33 -16.02 2.71 -14.76
N ASP A 34 -16.73 3.79 -15.11
CA ASP A 34 -17.62 3.83 -16.26
C ASP A 34 -16.88 4.32 -17.51
N SER A 35 -17.00 3.57 -18.60
CA SER A 35 -16.42 3.90 -19.88
C SER A 35 -17.39 3.59 -21.04
N ARG A 36 -17.01 3.91 -22.28
CA ARG A 36 -17.77 3.49 -23.46
C ARG A 36 -17.85 1.95 -23.63
N ARG A 37 -16.95 1.20 -22.96
CA ARG A 37 -16.94 -0.26 -22.93
C ARG A 37 -17.85 -0.85 -21.84
N GLY A 38 -18.57 0.00 -21.10
CA GLY A 38 -19.40 -0.36 -19.96
C GLY A 38 -18.69 -0.11 -18.62
N HIS A 39 -19.28 -0.64 -17.56
CA HIS A 39 -18.73 -0.61 -16.20
C HIS A 39 -17.66 -1.68 -16.02
N ALA A 40 -16.54 -1.34 -15.36
CA ALA A 40 -15.52 -2.29 -14.96
C ALA A 40 -15.18 -2.12 -13.49
N GLU A 41 -15.15 -3.22 -12.74
CA GLU A 41 -14.66 -3.24 -11.37
C GLU A 41 -13.13 -3.23 -11.37
N LEU A 42 -12.52 -2.15 -10.92
CA LEU A 42 -11.06 -2.00 -10.86
C LEU A 42 -10.47 -2.57 -9.57
N VAL A 43 -11.22 -2.47 -8.46
CA VAL A 43 -10.96 -3.13 -7.18
C VAL A 43 -12.21 -3.90 -6.79
N ARG A 44 -12.06 -5.11 -6.23
CA ARG A 44 -13.13 -6.06 -5.99
C ARG A 44 -13.06 -6.57 -4.56
N GLU A 45 -14.03 -6.17 -3.74
CA GLU A 45 -14.25 -6.69 -2.37
C GLU A 45 -12.97 -6.69 -1.50
N ALA A 46 -12.09 -5.69 -1.69
CA ALA A 46 -10.86 -5.61 -0.92
C ALA A 46 -11.16 -5.46 0.58
N THR A 47 -10.61 -6.39 1.37
CA THR A 47 -10.83 -6.42 2.83
C THR A 47 -9.50 -6.60 3.54
N PHE A 48 -9.12 -5.60 4.35
CA PHE A 48 -7.94 -5.62 5.19
C PHE A 48 -8.05 -4.57 6.31
N ASN A 49 -7.14 -4.64 7.25
CA ASN A 49 -7.01 -3.64 8.30
C ASN A 49 -5.55 -3.18 8.43
N VAL A 50 -5.32 -2.09 9.16
CA VAL A 50 -4.00 -1.63 9.59
C VAL A 50 -4.07 -1.36 11.08
N GLY A 51 -3.17 -1.98 11.83
CA GLY A 51 -2.99 -1.74 13.27
C GLY A 51 -2.24 -0.44 13.54
N GLN A 52 -2.27 0.03 14.79
CA GLN A 52 -1.45 1.17 15.20
C GLN A 52 0.04 0.81 15.19
N GLY A 53 0.87 1.67 14.56
CA GLY A 53 2.29 1.46 14.39
C GLY A 53 2.68 0.32 13.44
N GLU A 54 1.70 -0.32 12.77
CA GLU A 54 1.93 -1.40 11.82
C GLU A 54 2.39 -0.86 10.47
N ILE A 55 3.38 -1.52 9.87
CA ILE A 55 3.82 -1.29 8.49
C ILE A 55 3.25 -2.39 7.62
N VAL A 56 2.27 -2.04 6.80
CA VAL A 56 1.62 -2.96 5.85
C VAL A 56 2.16 -2.71 4.46
N GLY A 57 2.75 -3.74 3.87
CA GLY A 57 3.15 -3.73 2.46
C GLY A 57 2.00 -4.10 1.54
N MET A 58 1.83 -3.40 0.42
CA MET A 58 0.89 -3.77 -0.63
C MET A 58 1.63 -3.96 -1.94
N VAL A 59 1.66 -5.19 -2.44
CA VAL A 59 2.43 -5.58 -3.63
C VAL A 59 1.54 -6.17 -4.72
N GLY A 60 2.02 -6.14 -5.95
CA GLY A 60 1.37 -6.71 -7.13
C GLY A 60 1.80 -6.02 -8.40
N GLU A 61 1.49 -6.59 -9.55
CA GLU A 61 1.79 -6.01 -10.86
C GLU A 61 1.09 -4.66 -11.08
N SER A 62 1.56 -3.89 -12.06
CA SER A 62 0.89 -2.64 -12.49
C SER A 62 -0.57 -2.93 -12.88
N GLY A 63 -1.48 -2.03 -12.52
CA GLY A 63 -2.91 -2.22 -12.79
C GLY A 63 -3.63 -3.19 -11.85
N SER A 64 -2.99 -3.74 -10.81
CA SER A 64 -3.66 -4.65 -9.87
C SER A 64 -4.64 -3.97 -8.90
N GLY A 65 -4.71 -2.62 -8.86
CA GLY A 65 -5.65 -1.86 -8.03
C GLY A 65 -5.05 -1.17 -6.79
N LYS A 66 -3.74 -1.32 -6.52
CA LYS A 66 -3.05 -0.80 -5.32
C LYS A 66 -3.26 0.71 -5.13
N THR A 67 -2.88 1.50 -6.13
CA THR A 67 -3.02 2.97 -6.12
C THR A 67 -4.47 3.41 -5.94
N LEU A 68 -5.42 2.75 -6.61
CA LEU A 68 -6.85 3.08 -6.45
C LEU A 68 -7.35 2.77 -5.04
N THR A 69 -6.90 1.66 -4.45
CA THR A 69 -7.20 1.35 -3.04
C THR A 69 -6.64 2.42 -2.10
N ALA A 70 -5.41 2.88 -2.30
CA ALA A 70 -4.82 3.97 -1.53
C ALA A 70 -5.57 5.30 -1.71
N MET A 71 -5.86 5.67 -2.95
CA MET A 71 -6.60 6.89 -3.28
C MET A 71 -8.02 6.89 -2.71
N SER A 72 -8.68 5.73 -2.63
CA SER A 72 -10.01 5.63 -2.04
C SER A 72 -10.02 5.95 -0.54
N ILE A 73 -8.98 5.56 0.20
CA ILE A 73 -8.80 5.89 1.62
C ILE A 73 -8.67 7.41 1.79
N LEU A 74 -8.00 8.08 0.86
CA LEU A 74 -7.83 9.53 0.86
C LEU A 74 -9.04 10.28 0.27
N GLY A 75 -10.00 9.57 -0.36
CA GLY A 75 -11.09 10.22 -1.10
C GLY A 75 -10.60 11.02 -2.31
N LEU A 76 -9.55 10.54 -2.98
CA LEU A 76 -8.87 11.20 -4.12
C LEU A 76 -8.99 10.38 -5.42
N LEU A 77 -10.06 9.60 -5.57
CA LEU A 77 -10.28 8.82 -6.79
C LEU A 77 -10.36 9.74 -8.03
N PRO A 78 -9.78 9.31 -9.17
CA PRO A 78 -9.85 10.07 -10.41
C PRO A 78 -11.29 10.23 -10.92
N ASN A 79 -11.51 11.23 -11.78
CA ASN A 79 -12.79 11.40 -12.45
C ASN A 79 -13.23 10.10 -13.17
N LYS A 80 -14.53 9.75 -13.07
CA LYS A 80 -15.16 8.53 -13.60
C LYS A 80 -14.78 7.24 -12.88
N VAL A 81 -14.07 7.33 -11.77
CA VAL A 81 -13.79 6.22 -10.86
C VAL A 81 -14.52 6.48 -9.57
N SER A 82 -15.30 5.53 -9.10
CA SER A 82 -16.13 5.65 -7.88
C SER A 82 -16.02 4.41 -7.01
N ILE A 83 -16.33 4.58 -5.74
CA ILE A 83 -16.54 3.44 -4.84
C ILE A 83 -17.97 2.94 -5.11
N ASP A 84 -18.09 1.69 -5.54
CA ASP A 84 -19.36 1.04 -5.84
C ASP A 84 -19.96 0.39 -4.59
N ALA A 85 -19.11 -0.15 -3.70
CA ALA A 85 -19.52 -0.81 -2.47
C ALA A 85 -18.37 -0.83 -1.44
N GLY A 86 -18.73 -1.16 -0.20
CA GLY A 86 -17.78 -1.35 0.90
C GLY A 86 -17.69 -0.15 1.84
N SER A 87 -16.76 -0.25 2.80
CA SER A 87 -16.56 0.70 3.87
C SER A 87 -15.07 0.92 4.11
N VAL A 88 -14.67 2.16 4.39
CA VAL A 88 -13.33 2.56 4.78
C VAL A 88 -13.43 3.35 6.08
N GLN A 89 -13.05 2.75 7.19
CA GLN A 89 -13.11 3.37 8.51
C GLN A 89 -11.70 3.71 9.01
N PHE A 90 -11.49 4.97 9.32
CA PHE A 90 -10.26 5.46 9.95
C PHE A 90 -10.57 5.91 11.38
N GLN A 91 -9.94 5.27 12.37
CA GLN A 91 -10.23 5.48 13.81
C GLN A 91 -11.74 5.39 14.13
N GLY A 92 -12.44 4.45 13.48
CA GLY A 92 -13.88 4.25 13.65
C GLY A 92 -14.76 5.25 12.88
N THR A 93 -14.19 6.23 12.19
CA THR A 93 -14.92 7.20 11.36
C THR A 93 -14.99 6.71 9.92
N GLU A 94 -16.20 6.62 9.35
CA GLU A 94 -16.40 6.25 7.95
C GLU A 94 -15.93 7.36 7.00
N LEU A 95 -15.10 6.98 6.03
CA LEU A 95 -14.55 7.89 5.02
C LEU A 95 -15.31 7.84 3.70
N VAL A 96 -15.98 6.72 3.39
CA VAL A 96 -16.78 6.61 2.17
C VAL A 96 -18.00 7.53 2.28
N GLY A 97 -18.16 8.42 1.32
CA GLY A 97 -19.24 9.43 1.34
C GLY A 97 -19.03 10.59 2.34
N ALA A 98 -17.87 10.64 3.01
CA ALA A 98 -17.56 11.78 3.88
C ALA A 98 -17.49 13.10 3.09
N THR A 99 -17.84 14.21 3.74
CA THR A 99 -17.78 15.54 3.11
C THR A 99 -16.35 15.95 2.83
N GLU A 100 -16.11 16.76 1.79
CA GLU A 100 -14.79 17.28 1.46
C GLU A 100 -14.14 18.04 2.65
N SER A 101 -14.93 18.73 3.45
CA SER A 101 -14.44 19.40 4.66
C SER A 101 -13.91 18.42 5.70
N ALA A 102 -14.58 17.27 5.90
CA ALA A 102 -14.11 16.21 6.80
C ALA A 102 -12.83 15.55 6.27
N LEU A 103 -12.78 15.22 4.98
CA LEU A 103 -11.60 14.62 4.34
C LEU A 103 -10.39 15.57 4.36
N ARG A 104 -10.60 16.87 4.16
CA ARG A 104 -9.52 17.88 4.23
C ARG A 104 -8.87 17.95 5.62
N ASN A 105 -9.62 17.74 6.68
CA ASN A 105 -9.07 17.70 8.05
C ASN A 105 -8.25 16.44 8.32
N ILE A 106 -8.49 15.37 7.55
CA ILE A 106 -7.78 14.08 7.66
C ILE A 106 -6.52 14.09 6.80
N ARG A 107 -6.63 14.54 5.54
CA ARG A 107 -5.50 14.62 4.60
C ARG A 107 -4.46 15.61 5.12
N GLY A 108 -3.19 15.18 5.18
CA GLY A 108 -2.06 15.98 5.67
C GLY A 108 -2.01 16.15 7.20
N GLY A 109 -3.16 16.10 7.89
CA GLY A 109 -3.23 16.21 9.35
C GLY A 109 -3.10 14.88 10.06
N GLN A 110 -3.95 13.91 9.70
CA GLN A 110 -4.02 12.59 10.33
C GLN A 110 -3.51 11.47 9.41
N ILE A 111 -3.68 11.63 8.10
CA ILE A 111 -3.13 10.72 7.09
C ILE A 111 -2.17 11.53 6.21
N GLY A 112 -0.88 11.21 6.27
CA GLY A 112 0.15 11.72 5.37
C GLY A 112 0.16 10.94 4.07
N ASP A 113 0.37 11.64 2.95
CA ASP A 113 0.50 11.04 1.62
C ASP A 113 1.89 11.27 1.06
N VAL A 114 2.54 10.21 0.59
CA VAL A 114 3.81 10.26 -0.14
C VAL A 114 3.54 9.77 -1.55
N ALA A 115 3.43 10.73 -2.47
CA ALA A 115 3.13 10.45 -3.87
C ALA A 115 4.27 9.72 -4.60
N GLN A 116 3.91 9.02 -5.67
CA GLN A 116 4.81 8.23 -6.50
C GLN A 116 5.98 9.04 -7.08
N ASP A 117 5.73 10.26 -7.53
CA ASP A 117 6.75 11.14 -8.10
C ASP A 117 6.82 12.47 -7.32
N ALA A 118 7.88 12.61 -6.53
CA ALA A 118 8.13 13.84 -5.79
C ALA A 118 8.36 15.07 -6.70
N ALA A 119 8.73 14.88 -7.97
CA ALA A 119 8.92 16.02 -8.88
C ALA A 119 7.59 16.66 -9.29
N THR A 120 6.53 15.85 -9.39
CA THR A 120 5.18 16.33 -9.69
C THR A 120 4.39 16.71 -8.42
N ALA A 121 4.72 16.09 -7.27
CA ALA A 121 4.06 16.37 -6.00
C ALA A 121 4.48 17.71 -5.38
N LEU A 122 5.75 18.12 -5.56
CA LEU A 122 6.26 19.38 -5.04
C LEU A 122 5.92 20.52 -6.00
N ASN A 123 5.42 21.64 -5.45
CA ASN A 123 5.17 22.86 -6.24
C ASN A 123 6.51 23.46 -6.71
N PRO A 124 6.80 23.47 -8.03
CA PRO A 124 8.11 23.87 -8.55
C PRO A 124 8.44 25.36 -8.35
N VAL A 125 7.42 26.20 -8.14
CA VAL A 125 7.56 27.65 -7.95
C VAL A 125 7.55 28.07 -6.48
N MET A 126 7.48 27.12 -5.55
CA MET A 126 7.57 27.37 -4.10
C MET A 126 8.86 26.77 -3.52
N ARG A 127 9.45 27.46 -2.58
CA ARG A 127 10.59 26.94 -1.81
C ARG A 127 10.15 25.75 -0.96
N VAL A 128 11.03 24.75 -0.81
CA VAL A 128 10.69 23.52 -0.08
C VAL A 128 10.29 23.78 1.37
N GLY A 129 10.98 24.70 2.06
CA GLY A 129 10.62 25.07 3.42
C GLY A 129 9.23 25.70 3.53
N ALA A 130 8.85 26.50 2.53
CA ALA A 130 7.51 27.12 2.50
C ALA A 130 6.42 26.07 2.39
N GLN A 131 6.61 24.99 1.60
CA GLN A 131 5.64 23.91 1.44
C GLN A 131 5.47 23.11 2.73
N ILE A 132 6.56 22.82 3.46
CA ILE A 132 6.50 22.14 4.76
C ILE A 132 5.74 23.03 5.78
N ILE A 133 6.12 24.31 5.87
CA ILE A 133 5.49 25.27 6.79
C ILE A 133 4.00 25.44 6.49
N GLU A 134 3.62 25.52 5.21
CA GLU A 134 2.22 25.61 4.80
C GLU A 134 1.41 24.41 5.29
N THR A 135 1.92 23.18 5.10
CA THR A 135 1.29 21.97 5.59
C THR A 135 1.12 21.99 7.11
N ILE A 136 2.16 22.36 7.85
CA ILE A 136 2.09 22.48 9.30
C ILE A 136 1.01 23.47 9.73
N LYS A 137 1.00 24.66 9.14
CA LYS A 137 0.06 25.74 9.50
C LYS A 137 -1.37 25.46 9.06
N ALA A 138 -1.59 24.65 8.02
CA ALA A 138 -2.93 24.26 7.60
C ALA A 138 -3.64 23.37 8.63
N HIS A 139 -2.89 22.62 9.44
CA HIS A 139 -3.43 21.64 10.38
C HIS A 139 -3.12 21.95 11.86
N ARG A 140 -2.19 22.85 12.15
CA ARG A 140 -1.74 23.15 13.50
C ARG A 140 -1.73 24.66 13.77
N LYS A 141 -2.25 25.04 14.93
CA LYS A 141 -2.21 26.43 15.39
C LYS A 141 -0.88 26.71 16.08
N ILE A 142 0.17 26.97 15.30
CA ILE A 142 1.49 27.34 15.80
C ILE A 142 1.95 28.61 15.09
N ASP A 143 2.88 29.34 15.70
CA ASP A 143 3.45 30.52 15.07
C ASP A 143 4.43 30.18 13.93
N LYS A 144 4.88 31.20 13.21
CA LYS A 144 5.75 31.00 12.04
C LYS A 144 7.13 30.52 12.45
N SER A 145 7.68 31.00 13.55
CA SER A 145 9.03 30.65 14.03
C SER A 145 9.09 29.18 14.44
N ASP A 146 8.08 28.70 15.15
CA ASP A 146 7.95 27.30 15.56
C ASP A 146 7.79 26.37 14.35
N ALA A 147 6.97 26.78 13.36
CA ALA A 147 6.80 26.04 12.12
C ALA A 147 8.11 25.97 11.30
N GLU A 148 8.89 27.06 11.25
CA GLU A 148 10.20 27.08 10.61
C GLU A 148 11.20 26.15 11.32
N SER A 149 11.29 26.22 12.65
CA SER A 149 12.13 25.33 13.47
C SER A 149 11.77 23.86 13.25
N GLN A 150 10.47 23.54 13.25
CA GLN A 150 10.00 22.18 13.02
C GLN A 150 10.32 21.70 11.60
N ALA A 151 10.19 22.56 10.58
CA ALA A 151 10.52 22.22 9.20
C ALA A 151 12.02 21.93 9.02
N VAL A 152 12.90 22.71 9.66
CA VAL A 152 14.35 22.45 9.67
C VAL A 152 14.67 21.12 10.35
N ASP A 153 14.07 20.83 11.50
CA ASP A 153 14.26 19.58 12.23
C ASP A 153 13.81 18.36 11.39
N LEU A 154 12.66 18.45 10.72
CA LEU A 154 12.18 17.42 9.80
C LEU A 154 13.16 17.13 8.66
N LEU A 155 13.64 18.17 7.98
CA LEU A 155 14.61 18.01 6.89
C LEU A 155 15.92 17.40 7.40
N SER A 156 16.40 17.84 8.57
CA SER A 156 17.59 17.27 9.21
C SER A 156 17.40 15.78 9.55
N LYS A 157 16.27 15.43 10.16
CA LYS A 157 15.90 14.03 10.47
C LYS A 157 15.76 13.15 9.22
N MET A 158 15.39 13.74 8.09
CA MET A 158 15.40 13.06 6.78
C MET A 158 16.80 12.99 6.15
N GLY A 159 17.85 13.39 6.86
CA GLY A 159 19.23 13.30 6.38
C GLY A 159 19.53 14.29 5.25
N ILE A 160 18.85 15.43 5.20
CA ILE A 160 19.17 16.53 4.29
C ILE A 160 20.24 17.40 4.97
N ALA A 161 21.45 17.39 4.39
CA ALA A 161 22.53 18.25 4.87
C ALA A 161 22.17 19.74 4.72
N ASP A 162 22.66 20.56 5.64
CA ASP A 162 22.43 22.01 5.65
C ASP A 162 20.94 22.38 5.57
N ALA A 163 20.11 21.68 6.37
CA ALA A 163 18.65 21.77 6.33
C ALA A 163 18.14 23.23 6.35
N SER A 164 18.72 24.11 7.16
CA SER A 164 18.35 25.54 7.25
C SER A 164 18.58 26.28 5.93
N GLU A 165 19.64 25.96 5.20
CA GLU A 165 19.91 26.53 3.89
C GLU A 165 18.97 25.94 2.84
N ARG A 166 18.79 24.62 2.87
CA ARG A 166 17.90 23.88 1.94
C ARG A 166 16.43 24.28 2.06
N MET A 167 15.98 24.80 3.19
CA MET A 167 14.66 25.44 3.31
C MET A 167 14.38 26.49 2.23
N ARG A 168 15.43 27.17 1.75
CA ARG A 168 15.32 28.25 0.74
C ARG A 168 15.39 27.75 -0.69
N ALA A 169 15.77 26.48 -0.90
CA ALA A 169 15.90 25.89 -2.22
C ALA A 169 14.52 25.63 -2.86
N TYR A 170 14.49 25.63 -4.18
CA TYR A 170 13.35 25.18 -4.97
C TYR A 170 13.50 23.69 -5.31
N PRO A 171 12.40 22.97 -5.62
CA PRO A 171 12.46 21.55 -5.94
C PRO A 171 13.44 21.21 -7.08
N HIS A 172 13.56 22.04 -8.10
CA HIS A 172 14.46 21.79 -9.24
C HIS A 172 15.97 21.93 -8.89
N GLU A 173 16.31 22.55 -7.76
CA GLU A 173 17.67 22.65 -7.26
C GLU A 173 18.11 21.42 -6.43
N LEU A 174 17.20 20.47 -6.20
CA LEU A 174 17.43 19.27 -5.42
C LEU A 174 17.59 18.03 -6.31
N SER A 175 18.39 17.06 -5.86
CA SER A 175 18.42 15.72 -6.48
C SER A 175 17.10 14.98 -6.31
N GLY A 176 16.86 13.93 -7.10
CA GLY A 176 15.64 13.10 -6.99
C GLY A 176 15.44 12.55 -5.58
N GLY A 177 16.48 11.97 -4.99
CA GLY A 177 16.42 11.47 -3.61
C GLY A 177 16.19 12.57 -2.56
N MET A 178 16.72 13.78 -2.76
CA MET A 178 16.43 14.92 -1.88
C MET A 178 14.97 15.36 -2.00
N ARG A 179 14.43 15.47 -3.21
CA ARG A 179 13.00 15.77 -3.42
C ARG A 179 12.10 14.76 -2.71
N GLN A 180 12.45 13.46 -2.80
CA GLN A 180 11.69 12.42 -2.12
C GLN A 180 11.73 12.55 -0.59
N ARG A 181 12.92 12.87 -0.03
CA ARG A 181 13.07 13.15 1.41
C ARG A 181 12.24 14.37 1.85
N VAL A 182 12.14 15.40 1.02
CA VAL A 182 11.26 16.57 1.25
C VAL A 182 9.79 16.14 1.23
N SER A 183 9.36 15.34 0.26
CA SER A 183 7.99 14.80 0.18
C SER A 183 7.62 14.01 1.44
N ILE A 184 8.51 13.14 1.92
CA ILE A 184 8.34 12.40 3.18
C ILE A 184 8.29 13.38 4.38
N SER A 185 9.12 14.43 4.39
CA SER A 185 9.08 15.45 5.45
C SER A 185 7.73 16.15 5.51
N ILE A 186 7.13 16.46 4.36
CA ILE A 186 5.78 17.05 4.26
C ILE A 186 4.74 16.06 4.81
N ALA A 187 4.81 14.79 4.42
CA ALA A 187 3.88 13.76 4.88
C ALA A 187 3.94 13.56 6.42
N LEU A 188 5.12 13.71 7.03
CA LEU A 188 5.35 13.58 8.47
C LEU A 188 5.13 14.90 9.25
N ALA A 189 4.95 16.03 8.57
CA ALA A 189 4.99 17.37 9.17
C ALA A 189 3.96 17.59 10.30
N CYS A 190 2.80 16.96 10.19
CA CYS A 190 1.73 17.07 11.18
C CYS A 190 1.68 15.91 12.18
N GLN A 191 2.69 15.03 12.18
CA GLN A 191 2.71 13.80 13.01
C GLN A 191 1.45 12.94 12.79
N PRO A 192 1.22 12.49 11.54
CA PRO A 192 0.02 11.74 11.19
C PRO A 192 -0.04 10.41 11.95
N LYS A 193 -1.22 9.79 11.97
CA LYS A 193 -1.41 8.43 12.52
C LYS A 193 -1.09 7.36 11.47
N LEU A 194 -1.30 7.69 10.19
CA LEU A 194 -1.09 6.81 9.04
C LEU A 194 -0.33 7.58 7.96
N ILE A 195 0.62 6.90 7.32
CA ILE A 195 1.21 7.34 6.05
C ILE A 195 0.80 6.35 4.97
N ILE A 196 0.37 6.87 3.83
CA ILE A 196 0.19 6.11 2.60
C ILE A 196 1.33 6.52 1.67
N ALA A 197 2.19 5.56 1.30
CA ALA A 197 3.32 5.79 0.41
C ALA A 197 3.14 4.93 -0.85
N ASP A 198 2.75 5.57 -1.95
CA ASP A 198 2.50 4.89 -3.23
C ASP A 198 3.75 4.96 -4.10
N GLU A 199 4.44 3.83 -4.23
CA GLU A 199 5.69 3.68 -4.97
C GLU A 199 6.69 4.84 -4.74
N PRO A 200 7.04 5.15 -3.48
CA PRO A 200 7.74 6.39 -3.12
C PRO A 200 9.18 6.47 -3.67
N THR A 201 9.59 5.52 -4.48
CA THR A 201 10.98 5.42 -4.97
C THR A 201 11.06 5.17 -6.48
N THR A 202 9.96 5.27 -7.20
CA THR A 202 9.93 5.19 -8.67
C THR A 202 10.88 6.24 -9.27
N ALA A 203 11.68 5.86 -10.24
CA ALA A 203 12.71 6.68 -10.89
C ALA A 203 13.99 6.97 -10.07
N LEU A 204 14.24 6.23 -8.98
CA LEU A 204 15.49 6.27 -8.23
C LEU A 204 16.28 4.97 -8.42
N ASP A 205 17.60 5.04 -8.23
CA ASP A 205 18.42 3.83 -8.24
C ASP A 205 18.13 2.94 -7.01
N VAL A 206 18.39 1.62 -7.14
CA VAL A 206 18.05 0.59 -6.14
C VAL A 206 18.64 0.89 -4.76
N THR A 207 19.85 1.49 -4.71
CA THR A 207 20.50 1.82 -3.44
C THR A 207 19.77 2.96 -2.72
N VAL A 208 19.42 4.02 -3.47
CA VAL A 208 18.67 5.17 -2.95
C VAL A 208 17.24 4.75 -2.57
N GLN A 209 16.61 3.86 -3.34
CA GLN A 209 15.30 3.29 -3.01
C GLN A 209 15.29 2.66 -1.61
N ARG A 210 16.23 1.76 -1.35
CA ARG A 210 16.38 1.11 -0.03
C ARG A 210 16.60 2.11 1.08
N GLN A 211 17.50 3.07 0.89
CA GLN A 211 17.77 4.11 1.88
C GLN A 211 16.52 4.93 2.23
N ILE A 212 15.73 5.32 1.23
CA ILE A 212 14.52 6.12 1.43
C ILE A 212 13.45 5.32 2.16
N VAL A 213 13.22 4.06 1.77
CA VAL A 213 12.22 3.21 2.42
C VAL A 213 12.64 2.88 3.85
N SER A 214 13.91 2.53 4.09
CA SER A 214 14.42 2.33 5.47
C SER A 214 14.22 3.57 6.32
N LEU A 215 14.58 4.75 5.79
CA LEU A 215 14.43 6.00 6.51
C LEU A 215 12.97 6.31 6.85
N LEU A 216 12.05 6.14 5.88
CA LEU A 216 10.62 6.32 6.11
C LEU A 216 10.12 5.38 7.22
N THR A 217 10.44 4.09 7.12
CA THR A 217 9.94 3.08 8.06
C THR A 217 10.59 3.22 9.46
N GLU A 218 11.86 3.57 9.56
CA GLU A 218 12.52 3.90 10.83
C GLU A 218 11.84 5.08 11.52
N ARG A 219 11.60 6.18 10.80
CA ARG A 219 10.92 7.37 11.35
C ARG A 219 9.48 7.07 11.73
N ALA A 220 8.78 6.28 10.94
CA ALA A 220 7.43 5.85 11.27
C ALA A 220 7.40 5.03 12.56
N ARG A 221 8.31 4.07 12.74
CA ARG A 221 8.43 3.25 13.97
C ARG A 221 8.77 4.11 15.19
N GLU A 222 9.74 5.04 15.09
CA GLU A 222 10.12 5.96 16.17
C GLU A 222 8.93 6.81 16.65
N GLN A 223 8.05 7.21 15.72
CA GLN A 223 6.91 8.07 16.02
C GLN A 223 5.60 7.28 16.21
N GLN A 224 5.64 5.95 16.18
CA GLN A 224 4.47 5.06 16.27
C GLN A 224 3.42 5.36 15.17
N VAL A 225 3.87 5.77 13.99
CA VAL A 225 3.04 6.03 12.82
C VAL A 225 2.87 4.73 12.03
N SER A 226 1.64 4.40 11.65
CA SER A 226 1.36 3.26 10.78
C SER A 226 1.66 3.62 9.33
N VAL A 227 2.02 2.64 8.51
CA VAL A 227 2.37 2.87 7.10
C VAL A 227 1.66 1.85 6.20
N ILE A 228 1.04 2.32 5.13
CA ILE A 228 0.73 1.50 3.95
C ILE A 228 1.79 1.84 2.91
N LEU A 229 2.69 0.89 2.64
CA LEU A 229 3.75 1.03 1.67
C LEU A 229 3.42 0.22 0.41
N ILE A 230 3.16 0.90 -0.68
CA ILE A 230 2.88 0.29 -1.98
C ILE A 230 4.18 0.23 -2.78
N THR A 231 4.51 -0.92 -3.31
CA THR A 231 5.65 -1.13 -4.20
C THR A 231 5.45 -2.38 -5.06
N HIS A 232 6.17 -2.47 -6.16
CA HIS A 232 6.29 -3.70 -6.95
C HIS A 232 7.50 -4.55 -6.52
N ASP A 233 8.38 -4.04 -5.65
CA ASP A 233 9.56 -4.77 -5.14
C ASP A 233 9.21 -5.56 -3.87
N LEU A 234 8.97 -6.87 -4.06
CA LEU A 234 8.65 -7.79 -2.98
C LEU A 234 9.82 -7.98 -2.00
N GLY A 235 11.06 -7.91 -2.48
CA GLY A 235 12.26 -8.01 -1.63
C GLY A 235 12.41 -6.82 -0.70
N LEU A 236 12.16 -5.61 -1.23
CA LEU A 236 12.21 -4.39 -0.45
C LEU A 236 11.14 -4.39 0.66
N ILE A 237 9.90 -4.76 0.31
CA ILE A 237 8.79 -4.76 1.27
C ILE A 237 8.98 -5.82 2.35
N ALA A 238 9.48 -7.01 1.99
CA ALA A 238 9.73 -8.09 2.94
C ALA A 238 10.75 -7.74 4.03
N ALA A 239 11.65 -6.79 3.73
CA ALA A 239 12.66 -6.34 4.69
C ALA A 239 12.15 -5.33 5.71
N VAL A 240 11.03 -4.63 5.45
CA VAL A 240 10.58 -3.49 6.26
C VAL A 240 9.17 -3.64 6.82
N ALA A 241 8.28 -4.38 6.13
CA ALA A 241 6.88 -4.53 6.52
C ALA A 241 6.72 -5.57 7.64
N ASP A 242 5.64 -5.42 8.40
CA ASP A 242 5.19 -6.42 9.37
C ASP A 242 4.31 -7.46 8.66
N ARG A 243 3.46 -7.00 7.74
CA ARG A 243 2.53 -7.82 6.95
C ARG A 243 2.46 -7.34 5.51
N ILE A 244 2.19 -8.27 4.59
CA ILE A 244 2.12 -8.03 3.14
C ILE A 244 0.74 -8.41 2.63
N LEU A 245 0.14 -7.51 1.86
CA LEU A 245 -1.07 -7.71 1.07
C LEU A 245 -0.67 -7.89 -0.38
N VAL A 246 -0.98 -9.03 -0.98
CA VAL A 246 -0.68 -9.29 -2.38
C VAL A 246 -1.94 -9.06 -3.21
N MET A 247 -1.85 -8.11 -4.15
CA MET A 247 -2.98 -7.73 -5.01
C MET A 247 -2.80 -8.23 -6.43
N TYR A 248 -3.86 -8.86 -6.99
CA TYR A 248 -3.94 -9.29 -8.37
C TYR A 248 -5.31 -9.02 -8.97
N SER A 249 -5.36 -8.36 -10.13
CA SER A 249 -6.61 -8.09 -10.87
C SER A 249 -7.75 -7.53 -10.01
N GLY A 250 -7.43 -6.55 -9.16
CA GLY A 250 -8.38 -5.86 -8.28
C GLY A 250 -8.68 -6.55 -6.96
N ARG A 251 -8.12 -7.74 -6.67
CA ARG A 251 -8.36 -8.47 -5.41
C ARG A 251 -7.11 -8.63 -4.58
N ILE A 252 -7.28 -8.68 -3.26
CA ILE A 252 -6.24 -9.15 -2.34
C ILE A 252 -6.30 -10.67 -2.37
N VAL A 253 -5.31 -11.29 -3.03
CA VAL A 253 -5.25 -12.74 -3.24
C VAL A 253 -4.54 -13.48 -2.11
N GLU A 254 -3.68 -12.78 -1.36
CA GLU A 254 -3.01 -13.32 -0.18
C GLU A 254 -2.68 -12.21 0.81
N GLN A 255 -2.83 -12.52 2.12
CA GLN A 255 -2.33 -11.70 3.23
C GLN A 255 -1.38 -12.56 4.04
N ILE A 256 -0.15 -12.10 4.23
CA ILE A 256 0.89 -12.90 4.86
C ILE A 256 1.79 -12.02 5.75
N GLU A 257 2.19 -12.53 6.91
CA GLU A 257 3.22 -11.92 7.74
C GLU A 257 4.55 -11.87 6.97
N ALA A 258 5.23 -10.72 6.94
CA ALA A 258 6.43 -10.57 6.13
C ALA A 258 7.52 -11.61 6.45
N PRO A 259 7.79 -12.01 7.72
CA PRO A 259 8.73 -13.10 8.02
C PRO A 259 8.29 -14.46 7.50
N ALA A 260 6.99 -14.63 7.21
CA ALA A 260 6.44 -15.88 6.68
C ALA A 260 6.33 -15.90 5.15
N LEU A 261 6.82 -14.88 4.44
CA LEU A 261 6.66 -14.72 2.98
C LEU A 261 7.12 -15.96 2.19
N ARG A 262 8.15 -16.66 2.64
CA ARG A 262 8.61 -17.94 2.02
C ARG A 262 7.60 -19.08 2.16
N ARG A 263 6.58 -18.94 2.99
CA ARG A 263 5.47 -19.88 3.16
C ARG A 263 4.21 -19.41 2.46
N CYS A 264 4.36 -18.54 1.44
CA CYS A 264 3.24 -18.10 0.61
C CYS A 264 2.52 -19.29 0.00
N GLN A 265 1.21 -19.17 -0.14
CA GLN A 265 0.34 -20.24 -0.58
C GLN A 265 -0.35 -19.95 -1.92
N HIS A 266 -0.40 -18.68 -2.32
CA HIS A 266 -0.97 -18.33 -3.61
C HIS A 266 0.08 -18.50 -4.73
N PRO A 267 -0.21 -19.22 -5.83
CA PRO A 267 0.75 -19.41 -6.94
C PRO A 267 1.25 -18.08 -7.53
N TYR A 268 0.47 -17.02 -7.52
CA TYR A 268 0.90 -15.69 -7.96
C TYR A 268 1.97 -15.10 -7.03
N THR A 269 1.78 -15.19 -5.71
CA THR A 269 2.77 -14.72 -4.72
C THR A 269 4.09 -15.47 -4.88
N LEU A 270 4.01 -16.79 -5.09
CA LEU A 270 5.16 -17.63 -5.38
C LEU A 270 5.87 -17.18 -6.67
N GLY A 271 5.11 -16.89 -7.73
CA GLY A 271 5.64 -16.36 -8.99
C GLY A 271 6.37 -15.01 -8.79
N LEU A 272 5.80 -14.09 -8.03
CA LEU A 272 6.44 -12.82 -7.68
C LEU A 272 7.73 -13.03 -6.89
N LEU A 273 7.73 -13.97 -5.94
CA LEU A 273 8.91 -14.28 -5.14
C LEU A 273 10.04 -14.85 -6.01
N ARG A 274 9.74 -15.76 -6.94
CA ARG A 274 10.71 -16.33 -7.89
C ARG A 274 11.22 -15.31 -8.91
N ALA A 275 10.39 -14.35 -9.31
CA ALA A 275 10.77 -13.27 -10.21
C ALA A 275 11.65 -12.19 -9.54
N THR A 276 11.73 -12.18 -8.19
CA THR A 276 12.52 -11.19 -7.46
C THR A 276 14.01 -11.53 -7.50
N PRO A 277 14.90 -10.62 -7.99
CA PRO A 277 16.33 -10.85 -8.02
C PRO A 277 16.91 -11.07 -6.62
N GLN A 278 17.66 -12.15 -6.45
CA GLN A 278 18.36 -12.42 -5.20
C GLN A 278 19.77 -11.84 -5.26
N LEU A 279 20.16 -11.05 -4.24
CA LEU A 279 21.52 -10.48 -4.17
C LEU A 279 22.60 -11.51 -3.79
N ARG A 280 22.20 -12.64 -3.21
CA ARG A 280 23.08 -13.74 -2.82
C ARG A 280 22.46 -15.04 -3.29
N GLY A 281 23.22 -15.86 -3.99
CA GLY A 281 22.80 -17.15 -4.55
C GLY A 281 23.58 -17.50 -5.80
N PRO A 282 23.40 -18.69 -6.37
CA PRO A 282 23.98 -19.04 -7.64
C PRO A 282 23.50 -18.04 -8.71
N LYS A 283 24.41 -17.67 -9.62
CA LYS A 283 24.08 -16.82 -10.76
C LYS A 283 23.04 -17.54 -11.61
N LEU A 284 21.80 -17.05 -11.58
CA LEU A 284 20.73 -17.60 -12.42
C LEU A 284 20.92 -17.04 -13.83
N ASP A 285 20.95 -17.92 -14.82
CA ASP A 285 21.04 -17.51 -16.23
C ASP A 285 19.74 -16.87 -16.71
N PHE A 286 18.60 -17.16 -16.06
CA PHE A 286 17.28 -16.61 -16.35
C PHE A 286 16.47 -16.42 -15.07
N PHE A 287 15.70 -15.32 -15.00
CA PHE A 287 14.67 -15.13 -13.97
C PHE A 287 13.38 -15.80 -14.44
N GLU A 288 12.69 -16.50 -13.52
CA GLU A 288 11.37 -17.04 -13.79
C GLU A 288 10.35 -15.89 -13.81
N ALA A 289 10.00 -15.40 -14.99
CA ALA A 289 8.93 -14.42 -15.13
C ALA A 289 7.56 -15.12 -15.08
N ILE A 290 6.56 -14.44 -14.47
CA ILE A 290 5.18 -14.89 -14.55
C ILE A 290 4.71 -14.77 -16.01
N PRO A 291 4.27 -15.86 -16.67
CA PRO A 291 3.94 -15.83 -18.10
C PRO A 291 2.69 -14.99 -18.37
N GLY A 292 2.59 -14.43 -19.57
CA GLY A 292 1.42 -13.70 -20.05
C GLY A 292 1.25 -12.32 -19.40
N GLN A 293 0.07 -11.75 -19.58
CA GLN A 293 -0.29 -10.41 -19.07
C GLN A 293 -1.45 -10.51 -18.06
N PRO A 294 -1.54 -9.60 -17.08
CA PRO A 294 -2.73 -9.48 -16.25
C PRO A 294 -3.98 -9.25 -17.12
N PRO A 295 -5.15 -9.80 -16.72
CA PRO A 295 -6.37 -9.63 -17.50
C PRO A 295 -6.84 -8.16 -17.52
N ASP A 296 -7.40 -7.75 -18.66
CA ASP A 296 -8.08 -6.46 -18.79
C ASP A 296 -9.28 -6.41 -17.80
N PRO A 297 -9.45 -5.35 -17.01
CA PRO A 297 -10.60 -5.21 -16.12
C PRO A 297 -11.96 -5.32 -16.80
N TRP A 298 -12.05 -4.98 -18.09
CA TRP A 298 -13.28 -5.10 -18.91
C TRP A 298 -13.47 -6.49 -19.53
N ASP A 299 -12.45 -7.35 -19.51
CA ASP A 299 -12.49 -8.70 -20.12
C ASP A 299 -11.76 -9.69 -19.23
N ARG A 300 -12.29 -9.89 -18.02
CA ARG A 300 -11.73 -10.86 -17.07
C ARG A 300 -12.14 -12.27 -17.45
N PRO A 301 -11.23 -13.23 -17.26
CA PRO A 301 -11.59 -14.64 -17.43
C PRO A 301 -12.62 -15.07 -16.37
N SER A 302 -13.44 -16.04 -16.71
CA SER A 302 -14.32 -16.72 -15.74
C SER A 302 -13.49 -17.41 -14.64
N GLY A 303 -14.08 -17.62 -13.46
CA GLY A 303 -13.40 -18.26 -12.34
C GLY A 303 -12.25 -17.45 -11.75
N CYS A 304 -11.19 -18.11 -11.34
CA CYS A 304 -10.00 -17.47 -10.76
C CYS A 304 -9.32 -16.56 -11.79
N SER A 305 -9.20 -15.26 -11.51
CA SER A 305 -8.58 -14.30 -12.43
C SER A 305 -7.12 -14.63 -12.79
N PHE A 306 -6.42 -15.40 -11.94
CA PHE A 306 -5.04 -15.82 -12.20
C PHE A 306 -4.94 -17.12 -13.01
N HIS A 307 -6.03 -17.87 -13.23
CA HIS A 307 -5.98 -19.18 -13.86
C HIS A 307 -5.27 -19.23 -15.23
N PRO A 308 -5.35 -18.21 -16.12
CA PRO A 308 -4.67 -18.26 -17.42
C PRO A 308 -3.13 -18.26 -17.33
N ARG A 309 -2.61 -17.80 -16.19
CA ARG A 309 -1.15 -17.64 -15.94
C ARG A 309 -0.64 -18.61 -14.87
N CYS A 310 -1.54 -19.38 -14.25
CA CYS A 310 -1.23 -20.24 -13.11
C CYS A 310 -0.63 -21.56 -13.57
N SER A 311 0.57 -21.92 -13.09
CA SER A 311 1.19 -23.25 -13.32
C SER A 311 0.38 -24.38 -12.68
N GLU A 312 -0.37 -24.10 -11.61
CA GLU A 312 -1.15 -25.08 -10.83
C GLU A 312 -2.63 -25.13 -11.23
N VAL A 313 -2.98 -24.59 -12.41
CA VAL A 313 -4.37 -24.48 -12.86
C VAL A 313 -5.06 -25.85 -12.96
N LYS A 314 -6.29 -25.97 -12.38
CA LYS A 314 -7.17 -27.14 -12.48
C LYS A 314 -8.53 -26.71 -13.02
N SER A 315 -9.37 -27.68 -13.41
CA SER A 315 -10.69 -27.42 -14.03
C SER A 315 -11.56 -26.48 -13.22
N ARG A 316 -11.58 -26.63 -11.88
CA ARG A 316 -12.34 -25.74 -11.00
C ARG A 316 -11.90 -24.28 -11.10
N CYS A 317 -10.59 -24.00 -11.25
CA CYS A 317 -10.07 -22.64 -11.36
C CYS A 317 -10.59 -21.88 -12.59
N ARG A 318 -11.02 -22.60 -13.64
CA ARG A 318 -11.55 -22.00 -14.88
C ARG A 318 -13.00 -21.58 -14.76
N ASN A 319 -13.76 -22.26 -13.89
CA ASN A 319 -15.20 -22.09 -13.79
C ASN A 319 -15.63 -21.34 -12.51
N ASP A 320 -14.94 -21.59 -11.40
CA ASP A 320 -15.33 -21.09 -10.09
C ASP A 320 -14.31 -20.07 -9.58
N ASP A 321 -14.81 -18.90 -9.15
CA ASP A 321 -14.00 -17.92 -8.43
C ASP A 321 -13.76 -18.43 -6.99
N PRO A 322 -12.53 -18.48 -6.47
CA PRO A 322 -12.24 -18.92 -5.10
C PRO A 322 -12.90 -18.05 -4.01
N GLY A 323 -13.38 -16.84 -4.38
CA GLY A 323 -14.03 -15.93 -3.42
C GLY A 323 -13.11 -15.50 -2.27
N LEU A 324 -13.71 -14.82 -1.30
CA LEU A 324 -13.07 -14.43 -0.03
C LEU A 324 -13.30 -15.52 1.01
N SER A 325 -12.52 -16.57 1.02
CA SER A 325 -12.57 -17.56 2.13
C SER A 325 -11.37 -17.35 3.05
N PRO A 326 -11.57 -17.22 4.37
CA PRO A 326 -10.44 -17.37 5.30
C PRO A 326 -9.88 -18.80 5.23
N PRO A 327 -8.56 -18.99 5.33
CA PRO A 327 -7.57 -18.03 5.79
C PRO A 327 -6.89 -17.33 4.63
N ALA A 328 -6.60 -16.06 4.79
CA ALA A 328 -5.55 -15.26 4.15
C ALA A 328 -5.17 -15.51 2.67
N VAL A 329 -5.69 -16.52 1.97
CA VAL A 329 -5.35 -16.86 0.58
C VAL A 329 -6.60 -17.21 -0.26
N GLN A 330 -6.72 -16.59 -1.45
CA GLN A 330 -7.80 -16.81 -2.41
C GLN A 330 -7.37 -17.81 -3.47
N CYS A 331 -7.24 -19.07 -3.12
CA CYS A 331 -6.85 -20.15 -4.02
C CYS A 331 -7.58 -21.44 -3.69
N TRP A 332 -8.11 -22.13 -4.72
CA TRP A 332 -8.70 -23.46 -4.55
C TRP A 332 -7.67 -24.56 -4.24
N PHE A 333 -6.44 -24.36 -4.69
CA PHE A 333 -5.34 -25.30 -4.58
C PHE A 333 -4.08 -24.58 -4.14
N PRO A 334 -4.01 -24.15 -2.85
CA PRO A 334 -2.82 -23.48 -2.32
C PRO A 334 -1.58 -24.34 -2.53
N VAL A 335 -0.46 -23.69 -2.91
CA VAL A 335 0.82 -24.37 -3.02
C VAL A 335 1.35 -24.70 -1.63
N SER A 336 2.01 -25.86 -1.51
CA SER A 336 2.77 -26.20 -0.32
C SER A 336 4.00 -25.30 -0.25
N SER A 337 4.45 -24.93 0.95
CA SER A 337 5.62 -24.06 1.19
C SER A 337 6.79 -24.38 0.26
N VAL A 338 7.43 -23.31 -0.24
CA VAL A 338 8.66 -23.43 -1.06
C VAL A 338 9.74 -24.19 -0.25
N PRO A 339 10.38 -25.24 -0.79
CA PRO A 339 11.52 -25.87 -0.14
C PRO A 339 12.61 -24.81 0.14
N ALA A 340 13.25 -24.91 1.30
CA ALA A 340 14.27 -23.95 1.73
C ALA A 340 15.43 -23.82 0.72
N ASP A 341 15.63 -24.83 -0.10
CA ASP A 341 16.72 -24.94 -1.06
C ASP A 341 16.46 -24.18 -2.37
N GLU A 342 15.20 -23.86 -2.71
CA GLU A 342 14.83 -23.14 -3.94
C GLU A 342 14.88 -21.61 -3.80
N VAL A 343 14.95 -21.09 -2.59
CA VAL A 343 15.03 -19.66 -2.31
C VAL A 343 16.23 -19.42 -1.41
N GLY A 344 17.35 -19.02 -2.01
CA GLY A 344 18.63 -18.83 -1.33
C GLY A 344 18.52 -18.12 0.02
N SER A 345 19.34 -18.58 0.97
CA SER A 345 19.49 -17.98 2.31
C SER A 345 19.86 -16.49 2.21
N GLN A 346 19.14 -15.64 2.94
CA GLN A 346 19.47 -14.23 3.12
C GLN A 346 20.82 -14.04 3.78
#